data_134e33e5b06496656b271d62d2e94f03
#
_entry.id   134e33e5b06496656b271d62d2e94f03
#
_cell.length_a   1.000
_cell.length_b   1.000
_cell.length_c   1.000
_cell.angle_alpha   90.00
_cell.angle_beta   90.00
_cell.angle_gamma   90.00
#
_symmetry.space_group_name_H-M   'P 1'
#
loop_
_entity.id
_entity.type
_entity.pdbx_description
1 polymer ?
#
loop_
_entity_poly.entity_id
_entity_poly.type
_entity_poly.pdbx_seq_one_letter_code
_entity_poly.pdbx_strand_id
1 'polypeptide(L)'
;VTERALARVLGAAAARCQEEDVLPHCPRCARPCCLLETLVLELTWERLRELWGVDLPRPAFDRALRRGRGPGEIRERDGLYYAHGRPCPAYREGRCAVYGTEAKPPGCTDFPVYVDDDGIVVDQRCEAADLSKVEARLRQALPPGFRVSRQPDPDFPFLVTLKPLRRTGGRGR
;
A
#
# COMPACT_ATOMS: atom_id res chain seq x y z
N VAL A 1 12.89 8.92 -22.38
CA VAL A 1 11.63 8.60 -21.69
C VAL A 1 11.30 9.76 -20.76
N THR A 2 10.09 10.30 -20.86
CA THR A 2 9.60 11.37 -19.98
C THR A 2 9.20 10.79 -18.63
N GLU A 3 9.22 11.62 -17.57
CA GLU A 3 8.73 11.21 -16.21
C GLU A 3 7.32 10.63 -16.26
N ARG A 4 6.41 11.26 -17.01
CA ARG A 4 5.03 10.77 -17.18
C ARG A 4 4.96 9.39 -17.86
N ALA A 5 5.87 9.09 -18.77
CA ALA A 5 5.94 7.77 -19.40
C ALA A 5 6.49 6.73 -18.43
N LEU A 6 7.48 7.11 -17.61
CA LEU A 6 8.02 6.24 -16.57
C LEU A 6 6.99 5.95 -15.49
N ALA A 7 6.27 6.96 -14.99
CA ALA A 7 5.21 6.77 -14.01
C ALA A 7 4.12 5.79 -14.50
N ARG A 8 3.74 5.85 -15.79
CA ARG A 8 2.82 4.86 -16.36
C ARG A 8 3.38 3.44 -16.36
N VAL A 9 4.67 3.28 -16.64
CA VAL A 9 5.33 1.96 -16.61
C VAL A 9 5.35 1.41 -15.19
N LEU A 10 5.68 2.23 -14.20
CA LEU A 10 5.66 1.85 -12.78
C LEU A 10 4.26 1.43 -12.34
N GLY A 11 3.24 2.25 -12.65
CA GLY A 11 1.86 1.94 -12.32
C GLY A 11 1.37 0.62 -12.93
N ALA A 12 1.65 0.40 -14.22
CA ALA A 12 1.28 -0.85 -14.89
C ALA A 12 2.00 -2.08 -14.30
N ALA A 13 3.28 -1.95 -13.95
CA ALA A 13 4.03 -3.04 -13.34
C ALA A 13 3.50 -3.36 -11.93
N ALA A 14 3.21 -2.34 -11.11
CA ALA A 14 2.62 -2.52 -9.77
C ALA A 14 1.23 -3.17 -9.85
N ALA A 15 0.35 -2.68 -10.73
CA ALA A 15 -0.99 -3.23 -10.92
C ALA A 15 -0.94 -4.71 -11.30
N ARG A 16 -0.06 -5.10 -12.22
CA ARG A 16 0.12 -6.51 -12.58
C ARG A 16 0.59 -7.37 -11.41
N CYS A 17 1.49 -6.87 -10.57
CA CYS A 17 1.90 -7.60 -9.36
C CYS A 17 0.71 -7.79 -8.41
N GLN A 18 -0.11 -6.76 -8.23
CA GLN A 18 -1.34 -6.88 -7.42
C GLN A 18 -2.29 -7.92 -7.98
N GLU A 19 -2.62 -7.85 -9.27
CA GLU A 19 -3.60 -8.71 -9.91
C GLU A 19 -3.15 -10.17 -10.01
N GLU A 20 -1.89 -10.42 -10.38
CA GLU A 20 -1.41 -11.75 -10.71
C GLU A 20 -0.77 -12.49 -9.52
N ASP A 21 -0.19 -11.78 -8.55
CA ASP A 21 0.56 -12.40 -7.45
C ASP A 21 -0.12 -12.18 -6.09
N VAL A 22 -0.57 -10.95 -5.79
CA VAL A 22 -1.07 -10.60 -4.45
C VAL A 22 -2.53 -11.01 -4.26
N LEU A 23 -3.43 -10.53 -5.12
CA LEU A 23 -4.86 -10.75 -4.96
C LEU A 23 -5.25 -12.25 -4.94
N PRO A 24 -4.67 -13.12 -5.77
CA PRO A 24 -4.97 -14.55 -5.70
C PRO A 24 -4.50 -15.24 -4.40
N HIS A 25 -3.54 -14.64 -3.72
CA HIS A 25 -3.01 -15.16 -2.46
C HIS A 25 -3.86 -14.73 -1.25
N CYS A 26 -4.42 -13.52 -1.25
CA CYS A 26 -5.14 -12.95 -0.12
C CYS A 26 -6.19 -13.87 0.54
N PRO A 27 -7.03 -14.61 -0.20
CA PRO A 27 -8.03 -15.50 0.41
C PRO A 27 -7.44 -16.66 1.23
N ARG A 28 -6.15 -16.96 1.03
CA ARG A 28 -5.42 -18.07 1.69
C ARG A 28 -4.29 -17.58 2.58
N CYS A 29 -4.20 -16.27 2.80
CA CYS A 29 -3.11 -15.65 3.53
C CYS A 29 -3.10 -16.10 4.99
N ALA A 30 -1.98 -16.65 5.45
CA ALA A 30 -1.80 -17.07 6.84
C ALA A 30 -1.56 -15.88 7.79
N ARG A 31 -1.07 -14.75 7.25
CA ARG A 31 -0.81 -13.52 8.02
C ARG A 31 -1.51 -12.32 7.39
N PRO A 32 -2.84 -12.23 7.49
CA PRO A 32 -3.58 -11.17 6.83
C PRO A 32 -3.14 -9.79 7.29
N CYS A 33 -2.99 -8.86 6.35
CA CYS A 33 -2.57 -7.48 6.63
C CYS A 33 -3.50 -6.77 7.64
N CYS A 34 -4.77 -7.21 7.74
CA CYS A 34 -5.71 -6.73 8.75
C CYS A 34 -5.25 -6.98 10.19
N LEU A 35 -4.28 -7.85 10.42
CA LEU A 35 -3.70 -8.15 11.73
C LEU A 35 -2.30 -7.54 11.91
N LEU A 36 -1.78 -6.79 10.94
CA LEU A 36 -0.48 -6.12 11.07
C LEU A 36 -0.62 -4.89 11.99
N GLU A 37 -0.04 -4.94 13.18
CA GLU A 37 -0.09 -3.86 14.17
C GLU A 37 0.51 -2.54 13.68
N THR A 38 1.48 -2.63 12.79
CA THR A 38 2.21 -1.49 12.22
C THR A 38 1.59 -0.92 10.95
N LEU A 39 0.49 -1.49 10.45
CA LEU A 39 -0.20 -0.96 9.28
C LEU A 39 -1.10 0.20 9.68
N VAL A 40 -0.91 1.36 9.06
CA VAL A 40 -1.75 2.54 9.21
C VAL A 40 -2.64 2.64 7.98
N LEU A 41 -3.94 2.82 8.20
CA LEU A 41 -4.92 3.06 7.14
C LEU A 41 -5.18 4.55 7.03
N GLU A 42 -4.95 5.12 5.87
CA GLU A 42 -5.42 6.45 5.53
C GLU A 42 -6.84 6.35 4.95
N LEU A 43 -7.77 7.09 5.54
CA LEU A 43 -9.19 6.97 5.27
C LEU A 43 -9.83 8.33 5.06
N THR A 44 -10.72 8.44 4.07
CA THR A 44 -11.70 9.52 4.03
C THR A 44 -12.75 9.33 5.14
N TRP A 45 -13.54 10.38 5.41
CA TRP A 45 -14.63 10.30 6.37
C TRP A 45 -15.62 9.17 6.02
N GLU A 46 -15.98 9.06 4.76
CA GLU A 46 -16.94 8.08 4.26
C GLU A 46 -16.44 6.64 4.51
N ARG A 47 -15.17 6.38 4.21
CA ARG A 47 -14.54 5.07 4.43
C ARG A 47 -14.38 4.74 5.91
N LEU A 48 -13.99 5.73 6.71
CA LEU A 48 -13.94 5.55 8.16
C LEU A 48 -15.32 5.18 8.72
N ARG A 49 -16.34 5.96 8.36
CA ARG A 49 -17.72 5.74 8.81
C ARG A 49 -18.21 4.34 8.47
N GLU A 50 -17.98 3.92 7.23
CA GLU A 50 -18.38 2.60 6.73
C GLU A 50 -17.67 1.46 7.48
N LEU A 51 -16.33 1.54 7.62
CA LEU A 51 -15.55 0.47 8.22
C LEU A 51 -15.73 0.36 9.74
N TRP A 52 -15.85 1.47 10.44
CA TRP A 52 -16.01 1.51 11.91
C TRP A 52 -17.47 1.57 12.37
N GLY A 53 -18.44 1.63 11.45
CA GLY A 53 -19.87 1.73 11.80
C GLY A 53 -20.19 2.99 12.58
N VAL A 54 -19.61 4.13 12.17
CA VAL A 54 -19.79 5.40 12.91
C VAL A 54 -21.13 6.04 12.53
N ASP A 55 -22.05 6.13 13.48
CA ASP A 55 -23.37 6.77 13.28
C ASP A 55 -23.39 8.26 13.60
N LEU A 56 -22.32 8.80 14.16
CA LEU A 56 -22.22 10.23 14.48
C LEU A 56 -21.99 11.07 13.23
N PRO A 57 -22.52 12.29 13.16
CA PRO A 57 -22.10 13.27 12.17
C PRO A 57 -20.61 13.62 12.33
N ARG A 58 -19.92 13.87 11.20
CA ARG A 58 -18.47 14.17 11.20
C ARG A 58 -18.03 15.20 12.24
N PRO A 59 -18.70 16.39 12.39
CA PRO A 59 -18.26 17.37 13.39
C PRO A 59 -18.37 16.88 14.83
N ALA A 60 -19.33 15.98 15.12
CA ALA A 60 -19.48 15.40 16.45
C ALA A 60 -18.39 14.36 16.71
N PHE A 61 -18.07 13.53 15.71
CA PHE A 61 -16.99 12.56 15.78
C PHE A 61 -15.63 13.25 15.98
N ASP A 62 -15.32 14.29 15.21
CA ASP A 62 -14.08 15.04 15.34
C ASP A 62 -13.93 15.68 16.71
N ARG A 63 -15.03 16.20 17.28
CA ARG A 63 -15.02 16.71 18.66
C ARG A 63 -14.76 15.60 19.67
N ALA A 64 -15.29 14.40 19.45
CA ALA A 64 -15.07 13.25 20.33
C ALA A 64 -13.59 12.81 20.26
N LEU A 65 -13.00 12.75 19.07
CA LEU A 65 -11.57 12.43 18.90
C LEU A 65 -10.68 13.43 19.65
N ARG A 66 -10.91 14.75 19.46
CA ARG A 66 -10.14 15.80 20.15
C ARG A 66 -10.25 15.74 21.68
N ARG A 67 -11.33 15.17 22.21
CA ARG A 67 -11.54 14.98 23.65
C ARG A 67 -11.06 13.60 24.16
N GLY A 68 -10.39 12.82 23.31
CA GLY A 68 -9.96 11.47 23.66
C GLY A 68 -11.10 10.47 23.89
N ARG A 69 -12.30 10.76 23.33
CA ARG A 69 -13.49 9.90 23.48
C ARG A 69 -13.82 9.11 22.21
N GLY A 70 -12.99 9.24 21.17
CA GLY A 70 -13.08 8.41 19.96
C GLY A 70 -12.36 7.08 20.11
N PRO A 71 -12.42 6.22 19.10
CA PRO A 71 -11.57 5.04 19.06
C PRO A 71 -10.09 5.45 19.18
N GLY A 72 -9.36 4.84 20.12
CA GLY A 72 -8.01 5.27 20.50
C GLY A 72 -6.98 5.16 19.38
N GLU A 73 -7.29 4.33 18.40
CA GLU A 73 -6.44 4.03 17.24
C GLU A 73 -6.63 5.00 16.08
N ILE A 74 -7.57 5.96 16.18
CA ILE A 74 -7.85 6.91 15.11
C ILE A 74 -7.28 8.29 15.45
N ARG A 75 -6.59 8.88 14.47
CA ARG A 75 -6.14 10.29 14.49
C ARG A 75 -6.69 11.00 13.26
N GLU A 76 -7.14 12.23 13.44
CA GLU A 76 -7.52 13.11 12.33
C GLU A 76 -6.37 14.08 12.06
N ARG A 77 -6.02 14.25 10.78
CA ARG A 77 -5.06 15.24 10.31
C ARG A 77 -5.43 15.68 8.90
N ASP A 78 -5.52 16.98 8.70
CA ASP A 78 -5.76 17.61 7.39
C ASP A 78 -7.00 17.08 6.66
N GLY A 79 -8.06 16.72 7.41
CA GLY A 79 -9.31 16.21 6.89
C GLY A 79 -9.30 14.71 6.56
N LEU A 80 -8.19 14.03 6.76
CA LEU A 80 -8.06 12.57 6.64
C LEU A 80 -7.98 11.93 8.03
N TYR A 81 -8.30 10.65 8.08
CA TYR A 81 -8.26 9.85 9.29
C TYR A 81 -7.21 8.75 9.15
N TYR A 82 -6.33 8.68 10.11
CA TYR A 82 -5.28 7.68 10.18
C TYR A 82 -5.65 6.68 11.27
N ALA A 83 -6.04 5.48 10.86
CA ALA A 83 -6.41 4.41 11.77
C ALA A 83 -5.31 3.36 11.83
N HIS A 84 -4.85 3.09 13.04
CA HIS A 84 -3.95 1.99 13.35
C HIS A 84 -4.55 1.20 14.52
N GLY A 85 -4.05 0.02 14.75
CA GLY A 85 -4.64 -0.85 15.77
C GLY A 85 -5.39 -2.02 15.14
N ARG A 86 -5.39 -3.10 15.85
CA ARG A 86 -5.80 -4.40 15.30
C ARG A 86 -6.62 -5.19 16.30
N PRO A 87 -7.53 -6.01 15.79
CA PRO A 87 -7.82 -6.26 14.37
C PRO A 87 -8.56 -5.12 13.69
N CYS A 88 -8.39 -4.99 12.36
CA CYS A 88 -9.19 -4.08 11.54
C CYS A 88 -10.69 -4.45 11.66
N PRO A 89 -11.62 -3.49 11.81
CA PRO A 89 -13.05 -3.77 11.94
C PRO A 89 -13.66 -4.56 10.77
N ALA A 90 -13.07 -4.45 9.58
CA ALA A 90 -13.45 -5.25 8.42
C ALA A 90 -12.92 -6.69 8.45
N TYR A 91 -12.07 -7.05 9.41
CA TYR A 91 -11.57 -8.42 9.55
C TYR A 91 -12.56 -9.24 10.39
N ARG A 92 -13.32 -10.10 9.72
CA ARG A 92 -14.37 -10.93 10.33
C ARG A 92 -14.23 -12.36 9.84
N GLU A 93 -14.45 -13.33 10.72
CA GLU A 93 -14.42 -14.76 10.39
C GLU A 93 -13.14 -15.19 9.64
N GLY A 94 -11.99 -14.64 10.02
CA GLY A 94 -10.70 -14.99 9.43
C GLY A 94 -10.41 -14.34 8.07
N ARG A 95 -11.22 -13.38 7.60
CA ARG A 95 -11.06 -12.75 6.28
C ARG A 95 -11.48 -11.27 6.27
N CYS A 96 -11.06 -10.56 5.24
CA CYS A 96 -11.45 -9.19 5.00
C CYS A 96 -12.88 -9.15 4.41
N ALA A 97 -13.84 -8.56 5.13
CA ALA A 97 -15.23 -8.45 4.69
C ALA A 97 -15.42 -7.50 3.49
N VAL A 98 -14.48 -6.58 3.27
CA VAL A 98 -14.53 -5.62 2.14
C VAL A 98 -13.58 -6.02 1.00
N TYR A 99 -13.06 -7.25 1.02
CA TYR A 99 -12.20 -7.77 -0.04
C TYR A 99 -12.95 -7.84 -1.38
N GLY A 100 -12.34 -7.29 -2.43
CA GLY A 100 -12.94 -7.26 -3.77
C GLY A 100 -14.12 -6.30 -3.94
N THR A 101 -14.38 -5.42 -2.96
CA THR A 101 -15.41 -4.38 -3.04
C THR A 101 -14.80 -2.99 -3.13
N GLU A 102 -15.60 -2.02 -3.57
CA GLU A 102 -15.21 -0.60 -3.58
C GLU A 102 -15.02 -0.02 -2.17
N ALA A 103 -15.56 -0.68 -1.15
CA ALA A 103 -15.36 -0.28 0.25
C ALA A 103 -13.93 -0.53 0.76
N LYS A 104 -13.12 -1.31 0.05
CA LYS A 104 -11.72 -1.54 0.42
C LYS A 104 -10.93 -0.24 0.30
N PRO A 105 -10.25 0.22 1.37
CA PRO A 105 -9.45 1.44 1.32
C PRO A 105 -8.35 1.38 0.25
N PRO A 106 -8.02 2.50 -0.41
CA PRO A 106 -6.93 2.54 -1.40
C PRO A 106 -5.61 1.99 -0.86
N GLY A 107 -5.19 2.41 0.34
CA GLY A 107 -3.96 1.88 0.96
C GLY A 107 -3.97 0.37 1.20
N CYS A 108 -5.15 -0.25 1.38
CA CYS A 108 -5.27 -1.71 1.44
C CYS A 108 -5.28 -2.34 0.04
N THR A 109 -5.70 -1.59 -0.98
CA THR A 109 -5.69 -2.07 -2.37
C THR A 109 -4.28 -2.08 -2.92
N ASP A 110 -3.52 -1.04 -2.63
CA ASP A 110 -2.15 -0.87 -3.13
C ASP A 110 -1.12 -1.67 -2.31
N PHE A 111 -1.47 -2.04 -1.05
CA PHE A 111 -0.62 -2.92 -0.25
C PHE A 111 -0.49 -4.31 -0.91
N PRO A 112 0.69 -4.85 -1.06
CA PRO A 112 2.02 -4.44 -0.57
C PRO A 112 2.91 -3.74 -1.62
N VAL A 113 2.39 -3.38 -2.80
CA VAL A 113 3.20 -2.85 -3.91
C VAL A 113 2.70 -1.46 -4.27
N TYR A 114 3.42 -0.45 -3.80
CA TYR A 114 3.06 0.96 -3.97
C TYR A 114 3.87 1.59 -5.11
N VAL A 115 3.30 2.58 -5.76
CA VAL A 115 4.04 3.44 -6.69
C VAL A 115 4.37 4.74 -5.97
N ASP A 116 5.64 5.08 -5.99
CA ASP A 116 6.19 6.32 -5.47
C ASP A 116 6.86 7.10 -6.61
N ASP A 117 7.18 8.38 -6.39
CA ASP A 117 7.84 9.25 -7.37
C ASP A 117 9.14 8.63 -7.90
N ASP A 118 9.86 7.91 -7.07
CA ASP A 118 11.16 7.31 -7.36
C ASP A 118 11.11 5.88 -7.90
N GLY A 119 9.99 5.17 -7.75
CA GLY A 119 9.93 3.77 -8.18
C GLY A 119 8.75 2.98 -7.64
N ILE A 120 8.96 1.69 -7.42
CA ILE A 120 7.98 0.79 -6.79
C ILE A 120 8.48 0.43 -5.40
N VAL A 121 7.70 0.75 -4.38
CA VAL A 121 7.95 0.35 -2.99
C VAL A 121 7.25 -0.98 -2.73
N VAL A 122 7.99 -1.95 -2.21
CA VAL A 122 7.48 -3.28 -1.84
C VAL A 122 7.54 -3.45 -0.34
N ASP A 123 6.39 -3.70 0.28
CA ASP A 123 6.27 -4.01 1.70
C ASP A 123 6.38 -5.52 1.95
N GLN A 124 7.52 -5.95 2.45
CA GLN A 124 7.85 -7.35 2.67
C GLN A 124 7.12 -7.99 3.88
N ARG A 125 6.28 -7.24 4.60
CA ARG A 125 5.41 -7.81 5.64
C ARG A 125 4.28 -8.66 5.05
N CYS A 126 3.95 -8.45 3.78
CA CYS A 126 3.01 -9.31 3.06
C CYS A 126 3.71 -10.58 2.58
N GLU A 127 3.16 -11.74 2.90
CA GLU A 127 3.73 -13.02 2.48
C GLU A 127 3.66 -13.28 0.96
N ALA A 128 2.78 -12.56 0.25
CA ALA A 128 2.71 -12.59 -1.21
C ALA A 128 3.69 -11.63 -1.91
N ALA A 129 4.37 -10.75 -1.14
CA ALA A 129 5.29 -9.76 -1.68
C ALA A 129 6.66 -10.39 -2.02
N ASP A 130 6.72 -11.09 -3.15
CA ASP A 130 8.00 -11.60 -3.68
C ASP A 130 8.76 -10.48 -4.40
N LEU A 131 9.72 -9.90 -3.71
CA LEU A 131 10.55 -8.81 -4.21
C LEU A 131 11.22 -9.15 -5.56
N SER A 132 11.63 -10.41 -5.76
CA SER A 132 12.30 -10.82 -6.99
C SER A 132 11.32 -10.87 -8.16
N LYS A 133 10.08 -11.28 -7.94
CA LYS A 133 9.03 -11.24 -8.96
C LYS A 133 8.66 -9.81 -9.33
N VAL A 134 8.47 -8.93 -8.34
CA VAL A 134 8.18 -7.51 -8.59
C VAL A 134 9.30 -6.87 -9.40
N GLU A 135 10.56 -7.12 -9.02
CA GLU A 135 11.72 -6.63 -9.76
C GLU A 135 11.78 -7.16 -11.19
N ALA A 136 11.51 -8.45 -11.40
CA ALA A 136 11.51 -9.05 -12.73
C ALA A 136 10.44 -8.43 -13.64
N ARG A 137 9.22 -8.21 -13.11
CA ARG A 137 8.14 -7.52 -13.84
C ARG A 137 8.50 -6.09 -14.19
N LEU A 138 9.08 -5.36 -13.22
CA LEU A 138 9.54 -3.99 -13.47
C LEU A 138 10.62 -3.96 -14.56
N ARG A 139 11.61 -4.87 -14.51
CA ARG A 139 12.66 -4.97 -15.54
C ARG A 139 12.09 -5.24 -16.94
N GLN A 140 11.08 -6.11 -17.03
CA GLN A 140 10.41 -6.41 -18.30
C GLN A 140 9.61 -5.22 -18.85
N ALA A 141 9.03 -4.41 -17.97
CA ALA A 141 8.23 -3.24 -18.36
C ALA A 141 9.09 -2.03 -18.74
N LEU A 142 10.30 -1.93 -18.20
CA LEU A 142 11.18 -0.79 -18.44
C LEU A 142 11.74 -0.78 -19.87
N PRO A 143 11.85 0.40 -20.49
CA PRO A 143 12.50 0.55 -21.80
C PRO A 143 13.98 0.14 -21.76
N PRO A 144 14.58 -0.20 -22.92
CA PRO A 144 16.02 -0.44 -23.02
C PRO A 144 16.83 0.72 -22.43
N GLY A 145 17.96 0.40 -21.80
CA GLY A 145 18.84 1.40 -21.20
C GLY A 145 18.52 1.72 -19.72
N PHE A 146 17.56 1.03 -19.12
CA PHE A 146 17.33 1.09 -17.68
C PHE A 146 17.85 -0.17 -16.96
N ARG A 147 18.17 -0.01 -15.68
CA ARG A 147 18.38 -1.09 -14.72
C ARG A 147 17.55 -0.82 -13.48
N VAL A 148 17.24 -1.84 -12.72
CA VAL A 148 16.56 -1.70 -11.43
C VAL A 148 17.59 -1.80 -10.31
N SER A 149 17.49 -0.89 -9.34
CA SER A 149 18.28 -0.89 -8.10
C SER A 149 17.34 -1.15 -6.92
N ARG A 150 17.76 -2.01 -6.01
CA ARG A 150 17.07 -2.23 -4.72
C ARG A 150 17.61 -1.23 -3.71
N GLN A 151 16.73 -0.51 -3.07
CA GLN A 151 17.06 0.46 -2.02
C GLN A 151 16.20 0.14 -0.79
N PRO A 152 16.74 -0.55 0.23
CA PRO A 152 16.07 -0.73 1.51
C PRO A 152 15.85 0.64 2.17
N ASP A 153 14.68 0.79 2.79
CA ASP A 153 14.39 1.96 3.61
C ASP A 153 15.19 1.90 4.91
N PRO A 154 15.92 2.96 5.31
CA PRO A 154 16.77 2.94 6.51
C PRO A 154 15.96 2.88 7.81
N ASP A 155 14.76 3.44 7.83
CA ASP A 155 13.91 3.51 9.03
C ASP A 155 12.91 2.35 9.09
N PHE A 156 12.54 1.82 7.93
CA PHE A 156 11.56 0.73 7.79
C PHE A 156 12.14 -0.43 6.97
N PRO A 157 12.97 -1.30 7.56
CA PRO A 157 13.73 -2.33 6.83
C PRO A 157 12.86 -3.35 6.06
N PHE A 158 11.56 -3.39 6.33
CA PHE A 158 10.59 -4.17 5.58
C PHE A 158 10.11 -3.50 4.28
N LEU A 159 10.47 -2.23 4.05
CA LEU A 159 10.20 -1.53 2.80
C LEU A 159 11.43 -1.55 1.91
N VAL A 160 11.24 -1.90 0.65
CA VAL A 160 12.30 -1.87 -0.36
C VAL A 160 11.79 -1.14 -1.59
N THR A 161 12.48 -0.08 -1.96
CA THR A 161 12.21 0.65 -3.22
C THR A 161 12.97 0.02 -4.37
N LEU A 162 12.26 -0.36 -5.42
CA LEU A 162 12.79 -0.78 -6.70
C LEU A 162 12.89 0.44 -7.63
N LYS A 163 14.07 1.05 -7.67
CA LYS A 163 14.30 2.30 -8.40
C LYS A 163 14.83 2.04 -9.81
N PRO A 164 14.13 2.52 -10.87
CA PRO A 164 14.66 2.48 -12.23
C PRO A 164 15.78 3.51 -12.40
N LEU A 165 16.95 3.05 -12.78
CA LEU A 165 18.11 3.89 -13.04
C LEU A 165 18.52 3.78 -14.50
N ARG A 166 18.82 4.91 -15.16
CA ARG A 166 19.42 4.89 -16.51
C ARG A 166 20.80 4.26 -16.43
N ARG A 167 21.10 3.37 -17.37
CA ARG A 167 22.47 2.91 -17.56
C ARG A 167 23.27 4.09 -18.12
N THR A 168 24.23 4.57 -17.36
CA THR A 168 25.24 5.46 -17.90
C THR A 168 26.01 4.67 -18.96
N GLY A 169 25.90 5.08 -20.21
CA GLY A 169 26.66 4.44 -21.30
C GLY A 169 28.13 4.49 -20.95
N GLY A 170 28.72 3.35 -20.65
CA GLY A 170 30.16 3.23 -20.60
C GLY A 170 30.66 3.60 -21.99
N ARG A 171 31.29 4.77 -22.15
CA ARG A 171 32.15 5.03 -23.30
C ARG A 171 33.23 3.95 -23.19
N GLY A 172 33.09 2.92 -24.04
CA GLY A 172 34.18 1.98 -24.25
C GLY A 172 35.42 2.77 -24.67
N ARG A 173 36.47 2.57 -23.92
CA ARG A 173 37.82 2.89 -24.40
C ARG A 173 38.27 1.80 -25.35
#